data_197e6b8ba3b39d089ebbbfd2f3e86425
#
_entry.id   197e6b8ba3b39d089ebbbfd2f3e86425
#
_cell.length_a   1.000
_cell.length_b   1.000
_cell.length_c   1.000
_cell.angle_alpha   90.00
_cell.angle_beta   90.00
_cell.angle_gamma   90.00
#
_symmetry.space_group_name_H-M   'P 1'
#
loop_
_entity.id
_entity.type
_entity.pdbx_description
1 polymer ?
#
loop_
_entity_poly.entity_id
_entity_poly.type
_entity_poly.pdbx_seq_one_letter_code
_entity_poly.pdbx_strand_id
1 'polypeptide(L)'
;MDIDNPKIPPNSVDSEQSVLGGLLLHNESWDSVVNILSSDDFYQTSHRIIYDAIVTLLEHDKPADILTVKEQVIKSHDEDSIGGFTYLAQIAENTPSVSNIEAYAKHVRELSIYRQLIKIGKEMADTAFSPKDIEVNDLLDLSERKIFEIAEQV
;
A
#
# COMPACT_ATOMS: atom_id res chain seq x y z
N MET A 1 2.33 -29.01 1.00
CA MET A 1 2.93 -27.70 0.74
C MET A 1 3.60 -27.72 -0.61
N ASP A 2 3.23 -26.80 -1.46
CA ASP A 2 3.74 -26.77 -2.81
C ASP A 2 5.01 -25.91 -2.86
N ILE A 3 6.17 -26.56 -2.79
CA ILE A 3 7.47 -25.89 -2.71
C ILE A 3 7.97 -25.41 -4.08
N ASP A 4 7.31 -25.83 -5.17
CA ASP A 4 7.73 -25.48 -6.52
C ASP A 4 7.06 -24.20 -7.03
N ASN A 5 6.01 -23.70 -6.36
CA ASN A 5 5.34 -22.48 -6.74
C ASN A 5 5.95 -21.27 -6.02
N PRO A 6 6.27 -20.21 -6.77
CA PRO A 6 6.73 -18.98 -6.13
C PRO A 6 5.63 -18.46 -5.21
N LYS A 7 6.01 -18.11 -3.99
CA LYS A 7 5.07 -17.55 -3.03
C LYS A 7 4.71 -16.12 -3.45
N ILE A 8 3.42 -15.85 -3.56
CA ILE A 8 2.91 -14.50 -3.77
C ILE A 8 2.95 -13.80 -2.41
N PRO A 9 3.51 -12.58 -2.31
CA PRO A 9 3.49 -11.84 -1.06
C PRO A 9 2.06 -11.63 -0.55
N PRO A 10 1.83 -11.67 0.76
CA PRO A 10 0.48 -11.47 1.31
C PRO A 10 -0.08 -10.12 0.89
N ASN A 11 -1.28 -10.13 0.33
CA ASN A 11 -1.97 -8.93 -0.13
C ASN A 11 -3.46 -9.20 -0.23
N SER A 12 -4.25 -8.14 -0.30
CA SER A 12 -5.69 -8.22 -0.51
C SER A 12 -6.14 -7.12 -1.47
N VAL A 13 -6.28 -7.49 -2.73
CA VAL A 13 -6.78 -6.56 -3.76
C VAL A 13 -8.16 -6.03 -3.37
N ASP A 14 -9.02 -6.90 -2.84
CA ASP A 14 -10.38 -6.51 -2.42
C ASP A 14 -10.37 -5.45 -1.32
N SER A 15 -9.52 -5.62 -0.31
CA SER A 15 -9.41 -4.63 0.77
C SER A 15 -8.83 -3.32 0.27
N GLU A 16 -7.83 -3.37 -0.61
CA GLU A 16 -7.25 -2.18 -1.22
C GLU A 16 -8.29 -1.41 -2.05
N GLN A 17 -9.04 -2.12 -2.88
CA GLN A 17 -10.13 -1.52 -3.66
C GLN A 17 -11.20 -0.90 -2.78
N SER A 18 -11.53 -1.57 -1.67
CA SER A 18 -12.56 -1.08 -0.74
C SER A 18 -12.14 0.20 -0.04
N VAL A 19 -10.85 0.34 0.30
CA VAL A 19 -10.33 1.59 0.86
C VAL A 19 -10.42 2.71 -0.17
N LEU A 20 -9.92 2.47 -1.38
CA LEU A 20 -9.91 3.48 -2.44
C LEU A 20 -11.31 3.89 -2.83
N GLY A 21 -12.19 2.93 -3.04
CA GLY A 21 -13.59 3.19 -3.38
C GLY A 21 -14.33 3.94 -2.29
N GLY A 22 -14.08 3.58 -1.04
CA GLY A 22 -14.66 4.29 0.11
C GLY A 22 -14.25 5.74 0.17
N LEU A 23 -12.98 6.04 -0.09
CA LEU A 23 -12.49 7.42 -0.15
C LEU A 23 -13.10 8.20 -1.32
N LEU A 24 -13.24 7.57 -2.49
CA LEU A 24 -13.85 8.20 -3.66
C LEU A 24 -15.32 8.54 -3.43
N LEU A 25 -16.05 7.67 -2.74
CA LEU A 25 -17.48 7.87 -2.46
C LEU A 25 -17.72 8.83 -1.30
N HIS A 26 -16.83 8.82 -0.30
CA HIS A 26 -16.96 9.65 0.90
C HIS A 26 -15.60 10.18 1.32
N ASN A 27 -15.27 11.38 0.88
CA ASN A 27 -13.97 12.00 1.16
C ASN A 27 -13.70 12.17 2.66
N GLU A 28 -14.73 12.39 3.46
CA GLU A 28 -14.62 12.51 4.91
C GLU A 28 -14.08 11.24 5.58
N SER A 29 -14.16 10.10 4.92
CA SER A 29 -13.55 8.84 5.41
C SER A 29 -12.02 8.94 5.50
N TRP A 30 -11.42 9.93 4.84
CA TRP A 30 -9.99 10.21 4.91
C TRP A 30 -9.50 10.35 6.36
N ASP A 31 -10.31 10.97 7.23
CA ASP A 31 -9.95 11.14 8.64
C ASP A 31 -9.71 9.81 9.36
N SER A 32 -10.40 8.75 8.94
CA SER A 32 -10.25 7.40 9.50
C SER A 32 -9.07 6.63 8.91
N VAL A 33 -8.51 7.08 7.79
CA VAL A 33 -7.51 6.33 7.03
C VAL A 33 -6.13 6.99 7.09
N VAL A 34 -6.08 8.31 7.21
CA VAL A 34 -4.85 9.10 7.09
C VAL A 34 -3.73 8.65 8.03
N ASN A 35 -4.08 8.22 9.24
CA ASN A 35 -3.10 7.77 10.24
C ASN A 35 -2.82 6.27 10.18
N ILE A 36 -3.52 5.54 9.33
CA ILE A 36 -3.34 4.10 9.19
C ILE A 36 -2.47 3.75 7.99
N LEU A 37 -2.72 4.38 6.84
CA LEU A 37 -2.10 4.00 5.57
C LEU A 37 -1.26 5.11 4.95
N SER A 38 -0.14 4.69 4.35
CA SER A 38 0.58 5.46 3.34
C SER A 38 0.47 4.71 2.00
N SER A 39 0.86 5.36 0.90
CA SER A 39 0.78 4.73 -0.42
C SER A 39 1.62 3.46 -0.53
N ASP A 40 2.73 3.39 0.19
CA ASP A 40 3.62 2.22 0.18
C ASP A 40 2.98 0.96 0.77
N ASP A 41 1.89 1.11 1.52
CA ASP A 41 1.19 -0.03 2.12
C ASP A 41 0.37 -0.81 1.10
N PHE A 42 0.07 -0.22 -0.06
CA PHE A 42 -0.66 -0.90 -1.13
C PHE A 42 0.27 -1.82 -1.91
N TYR A 43 -0.19 -3.03 -2.19
CA TYR A 43 0.57 -4.00 -2.97
C TYR A 43 0.55 -3.67 -4.45
N GLN A 44 -0.62 -3.31 -4.99
CA GLN A 44 -0.79 -2.98 -6.40
C GLN A 44 -0.21 -1.59 -6.68
N THR A 45 0.65 -1.51 -7.70
CA THR A 45 1.23 -0.22 -8.12
C THR A 45 0.15 0.78 -8.55
N SER A 46 -0.88 0.29 -9.26
CA SER A 46 -2.02 1.12 -9.65
C SER A 46 -2.71 1.74 -8.43
N HIS A 47 -2.85 0.98 -7.36
CA HIS A 47 -3.49 1.47 -6.13
C HIS A 47 -2.66 2.52 -5.42
N ARG A 48 -1.33 2.38 -5.43
CA ARG A 48 -0.42 3.40 -4.87
C ARG A 48 -0.60 4.73 -5.59
N ILE A 49 -0.66 4.69 -6.91
CA ILE A 49 -0.83 5.89 -7.74
C ILE A 49 -2.18 6.55 -7.48
N ILE A 50 -3.25 5.74 -7.43
CA ILE A 50 -4.61 6.25 -7.15
C ILE A 50 -4.66 6.86 -5.74
N TYR A 51 -4.11 6.18 -4.74
CA TYR A 51 -4.09 6.67 -3.36
C TYR A 51 -3.33 7.99 -3.24
N ASP A 52 -2.16 8.10 -3.87
CA ASP A 52 -1.38 9.35 -3.88
C ASP A 52 -2.17 10.50 -4.49
N ALA A 53 -2.91 10.24 -5.57
CA ALA A 53 -3.74 11.25 -6.21
C ALA A 53 -4.88 11.70 -5.28
N ILE A 54 -5.54 10.75 -4.60
CA ILE A 54 -6.59 11.06 -3.64
C ILE A 54 -6.05 11.91 -2.50
N VAL A 55 -4.94 11.49 -1.91
CA VAL A 55 -4.28 12.20 -0.80
C VAL A 55 -3.89 13.61 -1.19
N THR A 56 -3.27 13.77 -2.36
CA THR A 56 -2.84 15.08 -2.85
C THR A 56 -4.04 16.03 -2.98
N LEU A 57 -5.15 15.54 -3.53
CA LEU A 57 -6.37 16.34 -3.67
C LEU A 57 -6.92 16.74 -2.30
N LEU A 58 -7.08 15.78 -1.39
CA LEU A 58 -7.68 16.03 -0.08
C LEU A 58 -6.81 16.94 0.80
N GLU A 59 -5.48 16.81 0.71
CA GLU A 59 -4.55 17.69 1.44
C GLU A 59 -4.61 19.16 0.97
N HIS A 60 -5.06 19.39 -0.28
CA HIS A 60 -5.24 20.74 -0.84
C HIS A 60 -6.70 21.19 -0.79
N ASP A 61 -7.52 20.55 0.07
CA ASP A 61 -8.93 20.86 0.24
C ASP A 61 -9.74 20.80 -1.05
N LYS A 62 -9.35 19.88 -1.95
CA LYS A 62 -10.06 19.62 -3.20
C LYS A 62 -10.82 18.30 -3.09
N PRO A 63 -12.01 18.21 -3.69
CA PRO A 63 -12.74 16.94 -3.69
C PRO A 63 -11.99 15.88 -4.50
N ALA A 64 -12.00 14.65 -4.01
CA ALA A 64 -11.44 13.49 -4.70
C ALA A 64 -12.58 12.60 -5.19
N ASP A 65 -12.85 12.63 -6.47
CA ASP A 65 -13.82 11.78 -7.15
C ASP A 65 -13.16 11.19 -8.41
N ILE A 66 -13.92 10.43 -9.18
CA ILE A 66 -13.37 9.77 -10.38
C ILE A 66 -12.75 10.79 -11.33
N LEU A 67 -13.42 11.92 -11.55
CA LEU A 67 -12.95 12.94 -12.49
C LEU A 67 -11.69 13.65 -12.00
N THR A 68 -11.70 14.11 -10.75
CA THR A 68 -10.56 14.85 -10.19
C THR A 68 -9.33 13.96 -10.00
N VAL A 69 -9.54 12.70 -9.63
CA VAL A 69 -8.45 11.73 -9.51
C VAL A 69 -7.85 11.44 -10.88
N LYS A 70 -8.69 11.24 -11.90
CA LYS A 70 -8.24 11.09 -13.28
C LYS A 70 -7.34 12.24 -13.71
N GLU A 71 -7.78 13.48 -13.48
CA GLU A 71 -7.02 14.67 -13.84
C GLU A 71 -5.70 14.75 -13.06
N GLN A 72 -5.72 14.38 -11.79
CA GLN A 72 -4.52 14.39 -10.95
C GLN A 72 -3.51 13.33 -11.40
N VAL A 73 -3.97 12.14 -11.78
CA VAL A 73 -3.10 11.05 -12.24
C VAL A 73 -2.37 11.43 -13.51
N ILE A 74 -3.05 12.01 -14.49
CA ILE A 74 -2.41 12.32 -15.78
C ILE A 74 -1.38 13.45 -15.72
N LYS A 75 -1.28 14.18 -14.60
CA LYS A 75 -0.22 15.20 -14.42
C LYS A 75 1.16 14.57 -14.35
N SER A 76 1.29 13.32 -13.89
CA SER A 76 2.57 12.67 -13.70
C SER A 76 2.62 11.21 -14.16
N HIS A 77 1.50 10.64 -14.58
CA HIS A 77 1.41 9.24 -15.01
C HIS A 77 0.52 9.10 -16.23
N ASP A 78 0.70 8.00 -16.96
CA ASP A 78 -0.21 7.63 -18.05
C ASP A 78 -1.45 6.94 -17.49
N GLU A 79 -2.54 7.01 -18.23
CA GLU A 79 -3.78 6.31 -17.90
C GLU A 79 -3.57 4.81 -17.63
N ASP A 80 -2.71 4.17 -18.41
CA ASP A 80 -2.42 2.74 -18.29
C ASP A 80 -1.80 2.37 -16.95
N SER A 81 -1.14 3.31 -16.27
CA SER A 81 -0.47 3.05 -14.99
C SER A 81 -1.45 2.68 -13.89
N ILE A 82 -2.72 3.07 -14.01
CA ILE A 82 -3.77 2.73 -13.05
C ILE A 82 -4.76 1.69 -13.60
N GLY A 83 -4.43 1.05 -14.71
CA GLY A 83 -5.32 0.07 -15.33
C GLY A 83 -6.42 0.68 -16.17
N GLY A 84 -6.29 1.95 -16.60
CA GLY A 84 -7.29 2.68 -17.34
C GLY A 84 -8.30 3.39 -16.43
N PHE A 85 -8.98 4.40 -16.97
CA PHE A 85 -9.95 5.16 -16.16
C PHE A 85 -11.22 4.38 -15.84
N THR A 86 -11.54 3.36 -16.64
CA THR A 86 -12.65 2.45 -16.35
C THR A 86 -12.44 1.75 -15.01
N TYR A 87 -11.19 1.50 -14.65
CA TYR A 87 -10.84 0.86 -13.38
C TYR A 87 -11.26 1.70 -12.18
N LEU A 88 -11.11 3.03 -12.26
CA LEU A 88 -11.59 3.93 -11.19
C LEU A 88 -13.10 3.78 -10.97
N ALA A 89 -13.85 3.72 -12.06
CA ALA A 89 -15.30 3.52 -11.99
C ALA A 89 -15.64 2.16 -11.36
N GLN A 90 -14.92 1.11 -11.72
CA GLN A 90 -15.13 -0.23 -11.16
C GLN A 90 -14.86 -0.25 -9.65
N ILE A 91 -13.80 0.40 -9.21
CA ILE A 91 -13.47 0.49 -7.78
C ILE A 91 -14.62 1.15 -7.02
N ALA A 92 -15.12 2.27 -7.52
CA ALA A 92 -16.22 3.00 -6.87
C ALA A 92 -17.51 2.17 -6.85
N GLU A 93 -17.86 1.52 -7.96
CA GLU A 93 -19.07 0.70 -8.06
C GLU A 93 -19.05 -0.53 -7.17
N ASN A 94 -17.87 -1.14 -6.99
CA ASN A 94 -17.73 -2.41 -6.28
C ASN A 94 -17.45 -2.24 -4.78
N THR A 95 -17.45 -1.00 -4.28
CA THR A 95 -17.21 -0.74 -2.86
C THR A 95 -18.43 -1.19 -2.04
N PRO A 96 -18.25 -2.14 -1.10
CA PRO A 96 -19.39 -2.71 -0.38
C PRO A 96 -19.99 -1.76 0.63
N SER A 97 -19.22 -1.21 1.55
CA SER A 97 -19.73 -0.31 2.58
C SER A 97 -18.62 0.59 3.11
N VAL A 98 -18.91 1.89 3.14
CA VAL A 98 -17.96 2.88 3.66
C VAL A 98 -17.76 2.76 5.17
N SER A 99 -18.78 2.25 5.89
CA SER A 99 -18.70 2.09 7.34
C SER A 99 -17.57 1.17 7.81
N ASN A 100 -17.09 0.28 6.93
CA ASN A 100 -16.03 -0.67 7.23
C ASN A 100 -14.65 -0.23 6.76
N ILE A 101 -14.51 1.00 6.27
CA ILE A 101 -13.25 1.46 5.66
C ILE A 101 -12.05 1.35 6.60
N GLU A 102 -12.24 1.65 7.87
CA GLU A 102 -11.16 1.55 8.86
C GLU A 102 -10.66 0.11 9.01
N ALA A 103 -11.57 -0.87 9.02
CA ALA A 103 -11.21 -2.28 9.10
C ALA A 103 -10.43 -2.72 7.86
N TYR A 104 -10.85 -2.30 6.67
CA TYR A 104 -10.13 -2.60 5.44
C TYR A 104 -8.75 -1.94 5.43
N ALA A 105 -8.66 -0.69 5.89
CA ALA A 105 -7.38 0.01 5.98
C ALA A 105 -6.41 -0.71 6.93
N LYS A 106 -6.88 -1.14 8.08
CA LYS A 106 -6.07 -1.92 9.04
C LYS A 106 -5.61 -3.23 8.45
N HIS A 107 -6.45 -3.89 7.68
CA HIS A 107 -6.08 -5.14 7.00
C HIS A 107 -4.99 -4.91 5.95
N VAL A 108 -5.12 -3.85 5.13
CA VAL A 108 -4.09 -3.47 4.16
C VAL A 108 -2.76 -3.20 4.88
N ARG A 109 -2.81 -2.49 6.00
CA ARG A 109 -1.61 -2.19 6.81
C ARG A 109 -0.97 -3.46 7.33
N GLU A 110 -1.74 -4.35 7.89
CA GLU A 110 -1.24 -5.62 8.43
C GLU A 110 -0.51 -6.44 7.37
N LEU A 111 -1.10 -6.56 6.18
CA LEU A 111 -0.48 -7.29 5.08
C LEU A 111 0.80 -6.60 4.59
N SER A 112 0.83 -5.28 4.60
CA SER A 112 2.03 -4.51 4.29
C SER A 112 3.17 -4.84 5.26
N ILE A 113 2.88 -4.95 6.55
CA ILE A 113 3.87 -5.30 7.57
C ILE A 113 4.43 -6.70 7.32
N TYR A 114 3.60 -7.67 6.99
CA TYR A 114 4.09 -9.00 6.62
C TYR A 114 5.03 -8.94 5.43
N ARG A 115 4.71 -8.16 4.40
CA ARG A 115 5.59 -8.01 3.24
C ARG A 115 6.92 -7.35 3.60
N GLN A 116 6.91 -6.37 4.50
CA GLN A 116 8.13 -5.73 4.99
C GLN A 116 9.02 -6.73 5.74
N LEU A 117 8.42 -7.60 6.55
CA LEU A 117 9.16 -8.65 7.27
C LEU A 117 9.77 -9.67 6.30
N ILE A 118 9.02 -10.06 5.27
CA ILE A 118 9.53 -10.96 4.23
C ILE A 118 10.75 -10.34 3.54
N LYS A 119 10.65 -9.08 3.16
CA LYS A 119 11.73 -8.35 2.49
C LYS A 119 12.98 -8.30 3.35
N ILE A 120 12.85 -7.90 4.61
CA ILE A 120 13.98 -7.80 5.53
C ILE A 120 14.57 -9.18 5.82
N GLY A 121 13.73 -10.19 6.03
CA GLY A 121 14.19 -11.55 6.23
C GLY A 121 15.01 -12.06 5.06
N LYS A 122 14.56 -11.78 3.85
CA LYS A 122 15.30 -12.16 2.64
C LYS A 122 16.63 -11.41 2.54
N GLU A 123 16.64 -10.11 2.77
CA GLU A 123 17.86 -9.29 2.74
C GLU A 123 18.87 -9.78 3.77
N MET A 124 18.43 -10.09 4.98
CA MET A 124 19.29 -10.63 6.03
C MET A 124 19.90 -11.97 5.63
N ALA A 125 19.06 -12.86 5.09
CA ALA A 125 19.52 -14.17 4.65
C ALA A 125 20.54 -14.04 3.51
N ASP A 126 20.23 -13.23 2.50
CA ASP A 126 21.11 -13.03 1.35
C ASP A 126 22.48 -12.46 1.78
N THR A 127 22.48 -11.49 2.69
CA THR A 127 23.71 -10.90 3.21
C THR A 127 24.52 -11.91 4.02
N ALA A 128 23.84 -12.71 4.83
CA ALA A 128 24.50 -13.71 5.66
C ALA A 128 25.12 -14.84 4.81
N PHE A 129 24.50 -15.20 3.70
CA PHE A 129 25.07 -16.17 2.76
C PHE A 129 26.32 -15.66 2.05
N SER A 130 26.38 -14.36 1.79
CA SER A 130 27.49 -13.73 1.06
C SER A 130 27.90 -12.41 1.74
N PRO A 131 28.55 -12.47 2.90
CA PRO A 131 28.85 -11.27 3.71
C PRO A 131 30.11 -10.55 3.21
N LYS A 132 30.09 -10.00 2.01
CA LYS A 132 31.27 -9.48 1.33
C LYS A 132 32.09 -8.45 2.14
N ASP A 133 31.43 -7.36 2.58
CA ASP A 133 32.09 -6.23 3.19
C ASP A 133 31.45 -5.83 4.53
N ILE A 134 30.67 -6.72 5.13
CA ILE A 134 30.00 -6.41 6.38
C ILE A 134 30.46 -7.36 7.50
N GLU A 135 30.83 -6.78 8.64
CA GLU A 135 31.16 -7.55 9.83
C GLU A 135 29.89 -8.09 10.50
N VAL A 136 30.01 -9.22 11.20
CA VAL A 136 28.84 -9.89 11.79
C VAL A 136 28.09 -8.96 12.76
N ASN A 137 28.81 -8.18 13.56
CA ASN A 137 28.17 -7.27 14.52
C ASN A 137 27.41 -6.15 13.81
N ASP A 138 27.95 -5.66 12.69
CA ASP A 138 27.29 -4.62 11.89
C ASP A 138 26.02 -5.16 11.22
N LEU A 139 26.05 -6.41 10.78
CA LEU A 139 24.84 -7.04 10.21
C LEU A 139 23.78 -7.24 11.27
N LEU A 140 24.16 -7.64 12.47
CA LEU A 140 23.22 -7.79 13.59
C LEU A 140 22.57 -6.44 13.94
N ASP A 141 23.38 -5.39 14.05
CA ASP A 141 22.89 -4.04 14.37
C ASP A 141 21.94 -3.52 13.29
N LEU A 142 22.28 -3.74 12.03
CA LEU A 142 21.44 -3.33 10.91
C LEU A 142 20.10 -4.07 10.92
N SER A 143 20.15 -5.37 11.18
CA SER A 143 18.96 -6.23 11.22
C SER A 143 18.02 -5.81 12.36
N GLU A 144 18.56 -5.57 13.56
CA GLU A 144 17.79 -5.08 14.69
C GLU A 144 17.10 -3.75 14.38
N ARG A 145 17.83 -2.82 13.77
CA ARG A 145 17.28 -1.51 13.41
C ARG A 145 16.12 -1.63 12.44
N LYS A 146 16.27 -2.45 11.42
CA LYS A 146 15.21 -2.64 10.41
C LYS A 146 13.95 -3.26 11.02
N ILE A 147 14.13 -4.24 11.90
CA ILE A 147 12.99 -4.86 12.59
C ILE A 147 12.32 -3.86 13.52
N PHE A 148 13.11 -3.07 14.24
CA PHE A 148 12.58 -2.04 15.14
C PHE A 148 11.77 -0.99 14.38
N GLU A 149 12.24 -0.55 13.22
CA GLU A 149 11.52 0.40 12.37
C GLU A 149 10.16 -0.13 11.94
N ILE A 150 10.06 -1.44 11.66
CA ILE A 150 8.77 -2.07 11.35
C ILE A 150 7.89 -2.11 12.59
N ALA A 151 8.46 -2.47 13.75
CA ALA A 151 7.71 -2.57 14.99
C ALA A 151 7.09 -1.22 15.40
N GLU A 152 7.77 -0.12 15.11
CA GLU A 152 7.24 1.23 15.39
C GLU A 152 6.00 1.57 14.57
N GLN A 153 5.75 0.87 13.48
CA GLN A 153 4.59 1.12 12.61
C GLN A 153 3.31 0.47 13.13
N VAL A 154 3.40 -0.40 14.11
CA VAL A 154 2.25 -1.18 14.62
C VAL A 154 1.45 -0.44 15.68
#